data_38b077beb75ad4f6ebbeba7c3d25899b
#
_entry.id   38b077beb75ad4f6ebbeba7c3d25899b
#
_cell.length_a   1.000
_cell.length_b   1.000
_cell.length_c   1.000
_cell.angle_alpha   90.00
_cell.angle_beta   90.00
_cell.angle_gamma   90.00
#
_symmetry.space_group_name_H-M   'P 1'
#
loop_
_entity.id
_entity.type
_entity.pdbx_description
1 polymer ?
#
loop_
_entity_poly.entity_id
_entity_poly.type
_entity_poly.pdbx_seq_one_letter_code
_entity_poly.pdbx_strand_id
1 'polypeptide(L)'
;MEFRDSPKEAEFRAEVRSFLDKEFPPEFSNRPTEWGLFNAAGRMSGDFAGFMRSWTPKLNERGWGAPAWPKEHGGGGLSVTEQFILSEEFAWRRAPRPGGIGHGWAGPTIMVYGTEEQKQEFLPKIISGEHHWCQLFSEPGAGSDLASLQTRAVRDGDDYVVNGQKIWTSGAHHADMGILIARTDPGAPKHRGISYFLLNMKTPGITVRPLVNMLSSHEFNEVYFEDVRVPASNLLGEENRGWYLAATTLDFERSGIATSVAHQLIVQDLRQFANESRVGRANVQRNPALRVELAERAIEAQVEGLISYRIISMQNRGEIPNKESSIAKLYSSELDVRLAVTAMHLAGLHSQIVDRDDESAMGGRFPRFYMHSTTSPIGGGTSEIQRNIIATRGLALPRA
;
A
#
# COMPACT_ATOMS: atom_id res chain seq x y z
N MET A 1 -24.54 1.47 13.12
CA MET A 1 -23.64 2.05 12.11
C MET A 1 -24.37 3.26 11.55
N GLU A 2 -23.83 4.44 11.77
CA GLU A 2 -24.40 5.67 11.26
C GLU A 2 -23.63 6.02 9.97
N PHE A 3 -24.36 6.15 8.85
CA PHE A 3 -23.77 6.43 7.54
C PHE A 3 -23.83 7.92 7.18
N ARG A 4 -24.18 8.77 8.14
CA ARG A 4 -24.26 10.22 7.96
C ARG A 4 -23.15 10.88 8.75
N ASP A 5 -22.47 11.81 8.10
CA ASP A 5 -21.52 12.65 8.79
C ASP A 5 -22.21 13.47 9.91
N SER A 6 -21.58 13.58 11.05
CA SER A 6 -21.92 14.58 12.05
C SER A 6 -21.68 15.99 11.47
N PRO A 7 -22.23 17.07 12.06
CA PRO A 7 -21.98 18.43 11.57
C PRO A 7 -20.50 18.78 11.41
N LYS A 8 -19.65 18.34 12.36
CA LYS A 8 -18.19 18.55 12.31
C LYS A 8 -17.53 17.78 11.18
N GLU A 9 -17.95 16.53 10.98
CA GLU A 9 -17.42 15.68 9.89
C GLU A 9 -17.86 16.21 8.52
N ALA A 10 -19.10 16.68 8.40
CA ALA A 10 -19.59 17.33 7.18
C ALA A 10 -18.83 18.62 6.85
N GLU A 11 -18.49 19.44 7.85
CA GLU A 11 -17.66 20.61 7.70
C GLU A 11 -16.26 20.23 7.21
N PHE A 12 -15.62 19.27 7.82
CA PHE A 12 -14.31 18.78 7.40
C PHE A 12 -14.35 18.21 5.98
N ARG A 13 -15.37 17.43 5.62
CA ARG A 13 -15.56 16.94 4.25
C ARG A 13 -15.71 18.08 3.24
N ALA A 14 -16.44 19.11 3.59
CA ALA A 14 -16.60 20.30 2.75
C ALA A 14 -15.27 21.05 2.58
N GLU A 15 -14.45 21.15 3.63
CA GLU A 15 -13.10 21.71 3.57
C GLU A 15 -12.22 20.94 2.60
N VAL A 16 -12.18 19.59 2.72
CA VAL A 16 -11.38 18.72 1.86
C VAL A 16 -11.81 18.88 0.39
N ARG A 17 -13.12 18.87 0.11
CA ARG A 17 -13.66 19.07 -1.24
C ARG A 17 -13.28 20.42 -1.82
N SER A 18 -13.46 21.48 -1.05
CA SER A 18 -13.10 22.84 -1.47
C SER A 18 -11.60 22.96 -1.80
N PHE A 19 -10.74 22.33 -0.99
CA PHE A 19 -9.31 22.30 -1.27
C PHE A 19 -9.01 21.54 -2.57
N LEU A 20 -9.58 20.36 -2.76
CA LEU A 20 -9.37 19.57 -3.97
C LEU A 20 -9.89 20.29 -5.22
N ASP A 21 -11.06 20.94 -5.14
CA ASP A 21 -11.62 21.72 -6.25
C ASP A 21 -10.74 22.89 -6.65
N LYS A 22 -10.07 23.52 -5.68
CA LYS A 22 -9.21 24.69 -5.92
C LYS A 22 -7.80 24.31 -6.34
N GLU A 23 -7.21 23.29 -5.72
CA GLU A 23 -5.76 23.04 -5.78
C GLU A 23 -5.39 21.83 -6.65
N PHE A 24 -6.34 20.90 -6.91
CA PHE A 24 -6.06 19.70 -7.70
C PHE A 24 -6.50 19.91 -9.16
N PRO A 25 -5.55 19.94 -10.12
CA PRO A 25 -5.87 20.22 -11.51
C PRO A 25 -6.74 19.11 -12.14
N PRO A 26 -7.83 19.47 -12.85
CA PRO A 26 -8.76 18.52 -13.47
C PRO A 26 -8.10 17.55 -14.47
N GLU A 27 -7.04 17.98 -15.15
CA GLU A 27 -6.28 17.16 -16.09
C GLU A 27 -5.63 15.95 -15.44
N PHE A 28 -5.36 15.99 -14.13
CA PHE A 28 -4.83 14.84 -13.39
C PHE A 28 -5.94 13.91 -12.89
N SER A 29 -7.17 14.41 -12.69
CA SER A 29 -8.32 13.59 -12.28
C SER A 29 -8.73 12.56 -13.33
N ASN A 30 -8.56 12.88 -14.61
CA ASN A 30 -8.93 12.02 -15.72
C ASN A 30 -7.80 11.07 -16.16
N ARG A 31 -6.62 11.17 -15.55
CA ARG A 31 -5.58 10.19 -15.82
C ARG A 31 -6.06 8.84 -15.33
N PRO A 32 -5.95 7.78 -16.17
CA PRO A 32 -6.13 6.43 -15.69
C PRO A 32 -5.26 6.28 -14.45
N THR A 33 -5.83 5.85 -13.34
CA THR A 33 -5.04 5.44 -12.20
C THR A 33 -4.07 4.41 -12.77
N GLU A 34 -2.79 4.74 -12.84
CA GLU A 34 -1.80 3.72 -13.16
C GLU A 34 -1.91 2.75 -11.99
N TRP A 35 -2.43 1.58 -12.27
CA TRP A 35 -2.71 0.55 -11.29
C TRP A 35 -1.39 0.10 -10.68
N GLY A 36 -1.23 0.43 -9.43
CA GLY A 36 -0.08 0.15 -8.62
C GLY A 36 0.12 1.30 -7.66
N LEU A 37 -0.29 1.11 -6.39
CA LEU A 37 -0.03 2.03 -5.28
C LEU A 37 1.47 2.37 -5.12
N PHE A 38 2.35 1.66 -5.83
CA PHE A 38 3.80 1.76 -5.75
C PHE A 38 4.45 2.43 -6.97
N ASN A 39 3.72 2.64 -8.06
CA ASN A 39 4.27 3.29 -9.26
C ASN A 39 4.42 4.81 -9.16
N ALA A 40 3.97 5.44 -8.09
CA ALA A 40 4.16 6.87 -7.88
C ALA A 40 5.65 7.25 -7.73
N ALA A 41 6.52 6.33 -7.32
CA ALA A 41 7.95 6.61 -7.14
C ALA A 41 8.79 6.36 -8.41
N GLY A 42 8.32 5.54 -9.36
CA GLY A 42 9.20 5.02 -10.42
C GLY A 42 9.16 5.75 -11.76
N ARG A 43 8.04 6.34 -12.18
CA ARG A 43 7.91 7.08 -13.45
C ARG A 43 6.76 8.08 -13.41
N MET A 44 6.93 9.12 -12.65
CA MET A 44 6.08 10.30 -12.86
C MET A 44 6.54 10.97 -14.16
N SER A 45 5.63 11.17 -15.13
CA SER A 45 5.91 12.06 -16.28
C SER A 45 6.38 13.41 -15.74
N GLY A 46 7.25 14.10 -16.47
CA GLY A 46 7.87 15.36 -16.01
C GLY A 46 6.85 16.34 -15.42
N ASP A 47 5.66 16.46 -16.04
CA ASP A 47 4.59 17.34 -15.58
C ASP A 47 3.98 16.90 -14.24
N PHE A 48 3.78 15.60 -14.05
CA PHE A 48 3.23 15.08 -12.81
C PHE A 48 4.26 15.13 -11.67
N ALA A 49 5.54 14.88 -11.97
CA ALA A 49 6.60 15.06 -10.99
C ALA A 49 6.75 16.52 -10.55
N GLY A 50 6.62 17.46 -11.49
CA GLY A 50 6.56 18.90 -11.21
C GLY A 50 5.37 19.26 -10.31
N PHE A 51 4.19 18.73 -10.61
CA PHE A 51 3.01 18.89 -9.79
C PHE A 51 3.22 18.35 -8.38
N MET A 52 3.73 17.13 -8.20
CA MET A 52 3.94 16.53 -6.89
C MET A 52 4.92 17.33 -6.01
N ARG A 53 5.94 17.96 -6.60
CA ARG A 53 6.85 18.84 -5.84
C ARG A 53 6.15 20.06 -5.25
N SER A 54 5.10 20.58 -5.90
CA SER A 54 4.29 21.69 -5.39
C SER A 54 3.12 21.22 -4.52
N TRP A 55 2.63 20.00 -4.76
CA TRP A 55 1.47 19.42 -4.11
C TRP A 55 1.75 18.93 -2.69
N THR A 56 2.86 18.18 -2.53
CA THR A 56 3.25 17.62 -1.23
C THR A 56 3.40 18.68 -0.13
N PRO A 57 4.08 19.82 -0.33
CA PRO A 57 4.14 20.89 0.67
C PRO A 57 2.77 21.43 1.08
N LYS A 58 1.83 21.62 0.13
CA LYS A 58 0.47 22.09 0.44
C LYS A 58 -0.30 21.12 1.36
N LEU A 59 -0.07 19.81 1.19
CA LEU A 59 -0.66 18.81 2.06
C LEU A 59 0.01 18.80 3.44
N ASN A 60 1.32 18.96 3.48
CA ASN A 60 2.08 18.98 4.74
C ASN A 60 1.73 20.20 5.59
N GLU A 61 1.53 21.39 4.99
CA GLU A 61 1.06 22.60 5.69
C GLU A 61 -0.26 22.39 6.42
N ARG A 62 -1.11 21.47 5.93
CA ARG A 62 -2.39 21.10 6.56
C ARG A 62 -2.28 19.87 7.46
N GLY A 63 -1.10 19.26 7.57
CA GLY A 63 -0.89 17.98 8.22
C GLY A 63 -1.49 16.78 7.46
N TRP A 64 -1.99 16.98 6.23
CA TRP A 64 -2.64 15.94 5.44
C TRP A 64 -1.64 15.02 4.72
N GLY A 65 -0.36 15.36 4.71
CA GLY A 65 0.71 14.49 4.26
C GLY A 65 0.90 13.26 5.17
N ALA A 66 0.73 13.45 6.48
CA ALA A 66 0.77 12.40 7.47
C ALA A 66 -0.41 12.56 8.46
N PRO A 67 -1.67 12.33 8.01
CA PRO A 67 -2.87 12.73 8.74
C PRO A 67 -3.02 12.04 10.09
N ALA A 68 -2.55 10.80 10.23
CA ALA A 68 -2.62 10.02 11.47
C ALA A 68 -1.53 10.41 12.50
N TRP A 69 -0.44 11.03 12.04
CA TRP A 69 0.69 11.31 12.92
C TRP A 69 0.36 12.46 13.89
N PRO A 70 0.87 12.41 15.12
CA PRO A 70 0.77 13.52 16.06
C PRO A 70 1.33 14.83 15.48
N LYS A 71 0.77 15.94 15.90
CA LYS A 71 1.23 17.27 15.43
C LYS A 71 2.67 17.59 15.82
N GLU A 72 3.12 17.10 16.97
CA GLU A 72 4.51 17.22 17.40
C GLU A 72 5.53 16.55 16.47
N HIS A 73 5.08 15.60 15.68
CA HIS A 73 5.88 14.92 14.65
C HIS A 73 5.56 15.42 13.25
N GLY A 74 4.91 16.57 13.11
CA GLY A 74 4.60 17.20 11.81
C GLY A 74 3.36 16.65 11.12
N GLY A 75 2.58 15.78 11.77
CA GLY A 75 1.34 15.23 11.24
C GLY A 75 0.10 16.09 11.50
N GLY A 76 -1.03 15.61 11.02
CA GLY A 76 -2.33 16.28 11.16
C GLY A 76 -2.99 16.07 12.51
N GLY A 77 -2.67 14.99 13.23
CA GLY A 77 -3.37 14.57 14.44
C GLY A 77 -4.87 14.31 14.20
N LEU A 78 -5.24 13.93 12.97
CA LEU A 78 -6.64 13.72 12.60
C LEU A 78 -7.21 12.49 13.31
N SER A 79 -8.46 12.59 13.71
CA SER A 79 -9.23 11.45 14.20
C SER A 79 -9.38 10.37 13.12
N VAL A 80 -9.71 9.15 13.52
CA VAL A 80 -9.93 8.02 12.59
C VAL A 80 -10.96 8.37 11.52
N THR A 81 -12.07 9.04 11.89
CA THR A 81 -13.09 9.48 10.94
C THR A 81 -12.59 10.55 9.99
N GLU A 82 -11.85 11.55 10.48
CA GLU A 82 -11.28 12.59 9.62
C GLU A 82 -10.28 11.99 8.63
N GLN A 83 -9.43 11.04 9.05
CA GLN A 83 -8.54 10.29 8.15
C GLN A 83 -9.31 9.51 7.08
N PHE A 84 -10.44 8.90 7.45
CA PHE A 84 -11.31 8.19 6.54
C PHE A 84 -11.93 9.13 5.50
N ILE A 85 -12.52 10.26 5.95
CA ILE A 85 -13.10 11.28 5.07
C ILE A 85 -12.05 11.81 4.08
N LEU A 86 -10.87 12.14 4.59
CA LEU A 86 -9.75 12.61 3.76
C LEU A 86 -9.38 11.57 2.69
N SER A 87 -9.25 10.31 3.09
CA SER A 87 -8.91 9.20 2.19
C SER A 87 -9.97 8.98 1.12
N GLU A 88 -11.24 9.04 1.50
CA GLU A 88 -12.38 8.86 0.63
C GLU A 88 -12.46 9.98 -0.43
N GLU A 89 -12.41 11.25 -0.01
CA GLU A 89 -12.52 12.40 -0.92
C GLU A 89 -11.34 12.47 -1.91
N PHE A 90 -10.11 12.20 -1.44
CA PHE A 90 -8.94 12.11 -2.31
C PHE A 90 -9.07 10.99 -3.34
N ALA A 91 -9.56 9.82 -2.92
CA ALA A 91 -9.75 8.69 -3.80
C ALA A 91 -10.81 8.99 -4.88
N TRP A 92 -11.95 9.61 -4.52
CA TRP A 92 -12.98 10.02 -5.49
C TRP A 92 -12.46 10.99 -6.55
N ARG A 93 -11.52 11.86 -6.19
CA ARG A 93 -10.87 12.80 -7.12
C ARG A 93 -9.66 12.18 -7.82
N ARG A 94 -9.28 10.93 -7.50
CA ARG A 94 -8.01 10.32 -7.95
C ARG A 94 -6.79 11.19 -7.61
N ALA A 95 -6.90 11.99 -6.54
CA ALA A 95 -5.85 12.88 -6.08
C ALA A 95 -4.80 12.10 -5.30
N PRO A 96 -3.50 12.28 -5.61
CA PRO A 96 -2.43 11.57 -4.90
C PRO A 96 -2.25 12.15 -3.50
N ARG A 97 -1.84 11.28 -2.57
CA ARG A 97 -1.37 11.68 -1.25
C ARG A 97 0.08 11.23 -1.06
N PRO A 98 0.88 11.95 -0.25
CA PRO A 98 2.11 11.41 0.27
C PRO A 98 1.85 10.06 0.93
N GLY A 99 2.78 9.14 0.79
CA GLY A 99 2.55 7.78 1.31
C GLY A 99 3.79 6.91 1.14
N GLY A 100 3.57 5.62 0.98
CA GLY A 100 4.61 4.61 0.85
C GLY A 100 5.14 4.15 2.21
N ILE A 101 6.24 3.40 2.17
CA ILE A 101 6.82 2.70 3.33
C ILE A 101 7.19 3.69 4.45
N GLY A 102 7.70 4.88 4.11
CA GLY A 102 8.06 5.91 5.10
C GLY A 102 6.86 6.35 5.92
N HIS A 103 5.80 6.83 5.28
CA HIS A 103 4.64 7.40 5.96
C HIS A 103 3.75 6.35 6.62
N GLY A 104 3.55 5.18 5.96
CA GLY A 104 2.60 4.17 6.41
C GLY A 104 3.19 3.19 7.43
N TRP A 105 4.51 2.94 7.38
CA TRP A 105 5.12 1.87 8.16
C TRP A 105 6.34 2.33 8.97
N ALA A 106 7.38 2.88 8.35
CA ALA A 106 8.60 3.28 9.06
C ALA A 106 8.31 4.36 10.12
N GLY A 107 7.67 5.44 9.75
CA GLY A 107 7.36 6.55 10.65
C GLY A 107 6.52 6.13 11.85
N PRO A 108 5.35 5.48 11.65
CA PRO A 108 4.55 4.97 12.78
C PRO A 108 5.32 4.02 13.69
N THR A 109 6.17 3.14 13.13
CA THR A 109 6.98 2.22 13.93
C THR A 109 8.07 2.97 14.72
N ILE A 110 8.73 3.97 14.10
CA ILE A 110 9.70 4.84 14.78
C ILE A 110 9.03 5.65 15.88
N MET A 111 7.83 6.19 15.68
CA MET A 111 7.10 6.92 16.72
C MET A 111 6.81 6.07 17.96
N VAL A 112 6.51 4.78 17.78
CA VAL A 112 6.17 3.87 18.88
C VAL A 112 7.41 3.32 19.58
N TYR A 113 8.45 2.95 18.83
CA TYR A 113 9.57 2.18 19.36
C TYR A 113 10.94 2.89 19.28
N GLY A 114 11.02 4.00 18.57
CA GLY A 114 12.26 4.74 18.37
C GLY A 114 12.68 5.57 19.58
N THR A 115 13.98 5.81 19.73
CA THR A 115 14.51 6.79 20.65
C THR A 115 14.15 8.20 20.18
N GLU A 116 14.30 9.19 21.07
CA GLU A 116 14.03 10.59 20.68
C GLU A 116 14.98 11.07 19.57
N GLU A 117 16.24 10.62 19.60
CA GLU A 117 17.22 10.91 18.55
C GLU A 117 16.78 10.33 17.22
N GLN A 118 16.29 9.07 17.18
CA GLN A 118 15.77 8.45 15.96
C GLN A 118 14.53 9.17 15.44
N LYS A 119 13.61 9.58 16.31
CA LYS A 119 12.43 10.37 15.92
C LYS A 119 12.82 11.70 15.31
N GLN A 120 13.75 12.44 15.95
CA GLN A 120 14.23 13.73 15.48
C GLN A 120 14.99 13.62 14.14
N GLU A 121 15.72 12.55 13.93
CA GLU A 121 16.48 12.32 12.69
C GLU A 121 15.58 11.93 11.52
N PHE A 122 14.67 10.97 11.70
CA PHE A 122 13.99 10.32 10.58
C PHE A 122 12.61 10.89 10.27
N LEU A 123 11.80 11.27 11.27
CA LEU A 123 10.41 11.67 11.02
C LEU A 123 10.28 12.93 10.15
N PRO A 124 11.07 14.00 10.36
CA PRO A 124 11.00 15.18 9.49
C PRO A 124 11.36 14.89 8.04
N LYS A 125 12.36 14.01 7.80
CA LYS A 125 12.80 13.63 6.45
C LYS A 125 11.81 12.75 5.72
N ILE A 126 11.00 11.95 6.45
CA ILE A 126 9.89 11.21 5.87
C ILE A 126 8.80 12.18 5.40
N ILE A 127 8.37 13.11 6.25
CA ILE A 127 7.28 14.06 5.93
C ILE A 127 7.67 15.00 4.79
N SER A 128 8.91 15.48 4.78
CA SER A 128 9.39 16.36 3.70
C SER A 128 9.55 15.63 2.37
N GLY A 129 9.61 14.28 2.38
CA GLY A 129 9.92 13.47 1.22
C GLY A 129 11.41 13.46 0.85
N GLU A 130 12.29 13.95 1.74
CA GLU A 130 13.75 13.87 1.57
C GLU A 130 14.23 12.42 1.59
N HIS A 131 13.65 11.58 2.46
CA HIS A 131 13.96 10.17 2.54
C HIS A 131 12.84 9.31 1.96
N HIS A 132 13.16 8.57 0.91
CA HIS A 132 12.35 7.48 0.40
C HIS A 132 12.73 6.18 1.11
N TRP A 133 11.72 5.39 1.50
CA TRP A 133 11.90 4.18 2.29
C TRP A 133 11.46 2.94 1.53
N CYS A 134 12.20 1.83 1.73
CA CYS A 134 11.79 0.49 1.28
C CYS A 134 11.65 -0.48 2.46
N GLN A 135 11.00 -1.63 2.21
CA GLN A 135 10.79 -2.69 3.19
C GLN A 135 11.60 -3.93 2.84
N LEU A 136 12.55 -4.29 3.70
CA LEU A 136 13.50 -5.38 3.54
C LEU A 136 13.10 -6.56 4.46
N PHE A 137 11.95 -7.18 4.16
CA PHE A 137 11.37 -8.24 5.00
C PHE A 137 11.52 -9.62 4.35
N SER A 138 10.85 -9.85 3.23
CA SER A 138 10.78 -11.15 2.56
C SER A 138 12.14 -11.64 2.04
N GLU A 139 12.34 -12.96 2.07
CA GLU A 139 13.48 -13.65 1.49
C GLU A 139 13.01 -14.72 0.50
N PRO A 140 13.88 -15.25 -0.38
CA PRO A 140 13.48 -16.30 -1.31
C PRO A 140 12.82 -17.51 -0.63
N GLY A 141 13.23 -17.85 0.60
CA GLY A 141 12.69 -18.94 1.40
C GLY A 141 11.72 -18.52 2.53
N ALA A 142 11.44 -17.21 2.69
CA ALA A 142 10.65 -16.68 3.82
C ALA A 142 9.72 -15.54 3.37
N GLY A 143 8.54 -15.89 2.87
CA GLY A 143 7.45 -14.99 2.52
C GLY A 143 6.30 -15.08 3.52
N SER A 144 5.33 -15.99 3.31
CA SER A 144 4.23 -16.23 4.26
C SER A 144 4.72 -16.68 5.63
N ASP A 145 5.79 -17.49 5.67
CA ASP A 145 6.50 -17.84 6.88
C ASP A 145 7.69 -16.91 7.11
N LEU A 146 7.39 -15.63 7.28
CA LEU A 146 8.39 -14.57 7.41
C LEU A 146 9.34 -14.79 8.60
N ALA A 147 8.86 -15.42 9.67
CA ALA A 147 9.69 -15.73 10.84
C ALA A 147 10.82 -16.74 10.56
N SER A 148 10.82 -17.40 9.39
CA SER A 148 11.89 -18.28 8.93
C SER A 148 13.06 -17.56 8.26
N LEU A 149 13.07 -16.23 8.24
CA LEU A 149 14.15 -15.45 7.63
C LEU A 149 15.54 -15.84 8.11
N GLN A 150 16.52 -15.78 7.19
CA GLN A 150 17.90 -16.24 7.39
C GLN A 150 18.94 -15.10 7.30
N THR A 151 18.58 -13.94 6.76
CA THR A 151 19.48 -12.76 6.78
C THR A 151 19.94 -12.52 8.21
N ARG A 152 21.25 -12.54 8.45
CA ARG A 152 21.86 -12.44 9.78
C ARG A 152 22.38 -11.05 10.04
N ALA A 153 22.33 -10.62 11.31
CA ALA A 153 22.97 -9.43 11.82
C ALA A 153 23.75 -9.84 13.07
N VAL A 154 25.08 -9.81 12.98
CA VAL A 154 25.98 -10.21 14.06
C VAL A 154 26.61 -8.95 14.65
N ARG A 155 26.54 -8.79 15.97
CA ARG A 155 27.13 -7.64 16.65
C ARG A 155 28.65 -7.67 16.59
N ASP A 156 29.26 -6.56 16.18
CA ASP A 156 30.70 -6.33 16.10
C ASP A 156 31.01 -4.92 16.63
N GLY A 157 31.33 -4.82 17.91
CA GLY A 157 31.53 -3.56 18.60
C GLY A 157 30.26 -2.70 18.64
N ASP A 158 30.34 -1.50 18.06
CA ASP A 158 29.24 -0.53 17.99
C ASP A 158 28.38 -0.70 16.71
N ASP A 159 28.65 -1.73 15.91
CA ASP A 159 27.93 -2.05 14.69
C ASP A 159 27.28 -3.44 14.75
N TYR A 160 26.38 -3.69 13.80
CA TYR A 160 25.95 -5.02 13.36
C TYR A 160 26.45 -5.26 11.95
N VAL A 161 27.05 -6.43 11.71
CA VAL A 161 27.46 -6.88 10.36
C VAL A 161 26.34 -7.72 9.79
N VAL A 162 25.71 -7.23 8.71
CA VAL A 162 24.57 -7.85 8.06
C VAL A 162 25.01 -8.61 6.82
N ASN A 163 24.57 -9.89 6.73
CA ASN A 163 24.79 -10.76 5.58
C ASN A 163 23.52 -11.51 5.23
N GLY A 164 23.15 -11.54 3.93
CA GLY A 164 21.98 -12.24 3.45
C GLY A 164 21.36 -11.66 2.20
N GLN A 165 20.11 -11.95 1.99
CA GLN A 165 19.36 -11.52 0.80
C GLN A 165 17.90 -11.21 1.16
N LYS A 166 17.36 -10.13 0.60
CA LYS A 166 15.94 -9.80 0.59
C LYS A 166 15.41 -9.79 -0.84
N ILE A 167 14.10 -10.07 -0.98
CA ILE A 167 13.45 -10.12 -2.29
C ILE A 167 12.08 -9.43 -2.24
N TRP A 168 11.53 -9.11 -3.39
CA TRP A 168 10.26 -8.39 -3.56
C TRP A 168 10.27 -7.01 -2.92
N THR A 169 11.45 -6.40 -2.82
CA THR A 169 11.62 -5.09 -2.21
C THR A 169 11.19 -4.00 -3.19
N SER A 170 9.95 -3.51 -3.01
CA SER A 170 9.40 -2.45 -3.86
C SER A 170 10.20 -1.15 -3.71
N GLY A 171 10.61 -0.58 -4.85
CA GLY A 171 11.26 0.72 -4.91
C GLY A 171 12.66 0.80 -4.29
N ALA A 172 13.32 -0.31 -3.93
CA ALA A 172 14.65 -0.30 -3.29
C ALA A 172 15.72 0.46 -4.10
N HIS A 173 15.61 0.46 -5.43
CA HIS A 173 16.53 1.17 -6.34
C HIS A 173 16.41 2.71 -6.27
N HIS A 174 15.39 3.24 -5.60
CA HIS A 174 15.18 4.67 -5.35
C HIS A 174 15.16 5.01 -3.86
N ALA A 175 15.27 4.01 -2.99
CA ALA A 175 15.18 4.22 -1.56
C ALA A 175 16.49 4.77 -0.98
N ASP A 176 16.36 5.75 -0.08
CA ASP A 176 17.45 6.27 0.74
C ASP A 176 17.62 5.43 2.01
N MET A 177 16.50 4.96 2.56
CA MET A 177 16.44 4.20 3.80
C MET A 177 15.61 2.92 3.62
N GLY A 178 15.87 1.91 4.46
CA GLY A 178 15.13 0.68 4.52
C GLY A 178 14.77 0.28 5.95
N ILE A 179 13.58 -0.30 6.12
CA ILE A 179 13.24 -1.04 7.33
C ILE A 179 13.65 -2.49 7.14
N LEU A 180 14.65 -2.93 7.89
CA LEU A 180 15.23 -4.28 7.76
C LEU A 180 14.91 -5.12 8.99
N ILE A 181 14.43 -6.36 8.78
CA ILE A 181 14.42 -7.38 9.82
C ILE A 181 15.49 -8.44 9.52
N ALA A 182 16.29 -8.78 10.54
CA ALA A 182 17.37 -9.73 10.42
C ALA A 182 17.49 -10.59 11.68
N ARG A 183 18.08 -11.77 11.54
CA ARG A 183 18.32 -12.73 12.62
C ARG A 183 19.54 -12.31 13.43
N THR A 184 19.33 -11.92 14.68
CA THR A 184 20.40 -11.57 15.65
C THR A 184 20.73 -12.72 16.58
N ASP A 185 19.76 -13.63 16.88
CA ASP A 185 19.98 -14.85 17.65
C ASP A 185 19.44 -16.09 16.89
N PRO A 186 20.31 -16.86 16.24
CA PRO A 186 19.91 -18.07 15.52
C PRO A 186 19.51 -19.23 16.45
N GLY A 187 19.88 -19.19 17.74
CA GLY A 187 19.52 -20.21 18.74
C GLY A 187 18.15 -20.01 19.37
N ALA A 188 17.57 -18.84 19.20
CA ALA A 188 16.28 -18.50 19.77
C ALA A 188 15.09 -19.14 19.00
N PRO A 189 13.92 -19.31 19.65
CA PRO A 189 12.70 -19.70 18.96
C PRO A 189 12.38 -18.78 17.79
N LYS A 190 11.75 -19.30 16.73
CA LYS A 190 11.53 -18.70 15.42
C LYS A 190 11.11 -17.21 15.42
N HIS A 191 10.16 -16.84 16.30
CA HIS A 191 9.66 -15.44 16.42
C HIS A 191 10.47 -14.59 17.41
N ARG A 192 11.50 -15.18 18.04
CA ARG A 192 12.45 -14.50 18.90
C ARG A 192 13.82 -14.55 18.23
N GLY A 193 14.72 -13.64 18.56
CA GLY A 193 16.03 -13.58 17.90
C GLY A 193 16.01 -12.90 16.53
N ILE A 194 14.96 -12.14 16.22
CA ILE A 194 14.86 -11.21 15.08
C ILE A 194 14.92 -9.80 15.63
N SER A 195 15.75 -8.95 15.00
CA SER A 195 15.86 -7.53 15.32
C SER A 195 15.44 -6.67 14.13
N TYR A 196 15.09 -5.42 14.42
CA TYR A 196 14.58 -4.46 13.44
C TYR A 196 15.55 -3.28 13.32
N PHE A 197 15.97 -2.95 12.11
CA PHE A 197 16.98 -1.94 11.85
C PHE A 197 16.48 -0.88 10.88
N LEU A 198 16.94 0.36 11.11
CA LEU A 198 16.81 1.48 10.18
C LEU A 198 18.08 1.53 9.33
N LEU A 199 18.01 1.06 8.09
CA LEU A 199 19.15 0.84 7.23
C LEU A 199 19.30 1.96 6.20
N ASN A 200 20.49 2.57 6.12
CA ASN A 200 20.84 3.45 5.02
C ASN A 200 21.14 2.60 3.78
N MET A 201 20.36 2.76 2.70
CA MET A 201 20.49 1.98 1.47
C MET A 201 21.77 2.26 0.67
N LYS A 202 22.51 3.33 1.02
CA LYS A 202 23.79 3.70 0.42
C LYS A 202 25.00 3.11 1.16
N THR A 203 24.75 2.30 2.21
CA THR A 203 25.84 1.64 2.96
C THR A 203 26.62 0.68 2.05
N PRO A 204 27.97 0.70 2.08
CA PRO A 204 28.79 -0.24 1.33
C PRO A 204 28.42 -1.70 1.62
N GLY A 205 28.48 -2.56 0.60
CA GLY A 205 28.08 -3.98 0.70
C GLY A 205 26.62 -4.25 0.33
N ILE A 206 25.80 -3.21 0.07
CA ILE A 206 24.44 -3.37 -0.42
C ILE A 206 24.45 -3.40 -1.95
N THR A 207 23.89 -4.45 -2.53
CA THR A 207 23.64 -4.57 -3.98
C THR A 207 22.16 -4.72 -4.26
N VAL A 208 21.60 -3.80 -5.03
CA VAL A 208 20.19 -3.83 -5.47
C VAL A 208 20.12 -4.33 -6.91
N ARG A 209 19.36 -5.40 -7.15
CA ARG A 209 19.16 -5.99 -8.50
C ARG A 209 17.69 -5.91 -8.89
N PRO A 210 17.39 -5.50 -10.14
CA PRO A 210 16.01 -5.38 -10.60
C PRO A 210 15.33 -6.74 -10.75
N LEU A 211 14.06 -6.82 -10.33
CA LEU A 211 13.12 -7.87 -10.72
C LEU A 211 12.09 -7.25 -11.66
N VAL A 212 12.26 -7.50 -12.95
CA VAL A 212 11.31 -7.02 -13.96
C VAL A 212 10.11 -7.96 -13.98
N ASN A 213 8.92 -7.41 -13.75
CA ASN A 213 7.67 -8.16 -13.72
C ASN A 213 7.06 -8.36 -15.12
N MET A 214 5.92 -9.07 -15.24
CA MET A 214 5.26 -9.33 -16.52
C MET A 214 4.69 -8.08 -17.20
N LEU A 215 4.64 -6.95 -16.51
CA LEU A 215 4.33 -5.63 -17.06
C LEU A 215 5.54 -4.94 -17.71
N SER A 216 6.70 -5.61 -17.74
CA SER A 216 8.00 -5.02 -18.11
C SER A 216 8.36 -3.84 -17.21
N SER A 217 7.84 -3.83 -15.96
CA SER A 217 8.09 -2.79 -14.97
C SER A 217 9.16 -3.23 -13.99
N HIS A 218 10.12 -2.32 -13.71
CA HIS A 218 11.09 -2.47 -12.64
C HIS A 218 10.51 -1.86 -11.34
N GLU A 219 9.70 -2.63 -10.66
CA GLU A 219 9.06 -2.24 -9.41
C GLU A 219 9.70 -2.93 -8.20
N PHE A 220 9.99 -4.21 -8.36
CA PHE A 220 10.57 -5.05 -7.32
C PHE A 220 12.07 -5.21 -7.49
N ASN A 221 12.74 -5.57 -6.39
CA ASN A 221 14.18 -5.78 -6.37
C ASN A 221 14.54 -6.98 -5.50
N GLU A 222 15.65 -7.62 -5.83
CA GLU A 222 16.47 -8.37 -4.91
C GLU A 222 17.48 -7.42 -4.28
N VAL A 223 17.74 -7.59 -2.98
CA VAL A 223 18.73 -6.80 -2.24
C VAL A 223 19.67 -7.74 -1.52
N TYR A 224 20.94 -7.68 -1.85
CA TYR A 224 22.01 -8.49 -1.26
C TYR A 224 22.80 -7.69 -0.25
N PHE A 225 23.19 -8.34 0.83
CA PHE A 225 24.02 -7.77 1.89
C PHE A 225 25.28 -8.60 2.04
N GLU A 226 26.43 -7.97 1.85
CA GLU A 226 27.76 -8.55 1.97
C GLU A 226 28.57 -7.70 2.96
N ASP A 227 28.71 -8.18 4.20
CA ASP A 227 29.38 -7.51 5.32
C ASP A 227 28.92 -6.06 5.54
N VAL A 228 27.60 -5.80 5.41
CA VAL A 228 27.03 -4.46 5.55
C VAL A 228 27.06 -4.04 7.02
N ARG A 229 27.74 -2.95 7.31
CA ARG A 229 27.84 -2.40 8.67
C ARG A 229 26.68 -1.45 8.98
N VAL A 230 25.90 -1.80 9.98
CA VAL A 230 24.76 -1.03 10.47
C VAL A 230 25.07 -0.58 11.89
N PRO A 231 25.13 0.72 12.19
CA PRO A 231 25.37 1.21 13.54
C PRO A 231 24.35 0.66 14.54
N ALA A 232 24.79 0.30 15.73
CA ALA A 232 23.91 -0.19 16.80
C ALA A 232 22.86 0.87 17.19
N SER A 233 23.13 2.15 17.00
CA SER A 233 22.16 3.24 17.17
C SER A 233 20.98 3.17 16.19
N ASN A 234 21.12 2.42 15.09
CA ASN A 234 20.04 2.19 14.10
C ASN A 234 19.19 0.94 14.42
N LEU A 235 19.47 0.24 15.51
CA LEU A 235 18.56 -0.76 16.05
C LEU A 235 17.28 -0.06 16.52
N LEU A 236 16.13 -0.48 16.00
CA LEU A 236 14.84 0.05 16.43
C LEU A 236 14.24 -0.83 17.53
N GLY A 237 13.94 -0.24 18.68
CA GLY A 237 13.47 -0.96 19.85
C GLY A 237 14.56 -1.84 20.48
N GLU A 238 14.17 -3.00 21.01
CA GLU A 238 15.05 -3.93 21.71
C GLU A 238 15.58 -5.02 20.75
N GLU A 239 16.83 -5.44 20.95
CA GLU A 239 17.43 -6.58 20.25
C GLU A 239 16.58 -7.85 20.47
N ASN A 240 16.44 -8.66 19.44
CA ASN A 240 15.66 -9.92 19.45
C ASN A 240 14.13 -9.72 19.61
N ARG A 241 13.62 -8.49 19.52
CA ARG A 241 12.19 -8.16 19.61
C ARG A 241 11.58 -7.68 18.28
N GLY A 242 12.38 -7.63 17.24
CA GLY A 242 11.99 -7.05 15.94
C GLY A 242 10.78 -7.72 15.27
N TRP A 243 10.49 -8.99 15.57
CA TRP A 243 9.27 -9.64 15.08
C TRP A 243 8.00 -8.94 15.56
N TYR A 244 7.96 -8.51 16.82
CA TYR A 244 6.80 -7.83 17.39
C TYR A 244 6.62 -6.43 16.80
N LEU A 245 7.75 -5.75 16.50
CA LEU A 245 7.74 -4.47 15.80
C LEU A 245 7.22 -4.64 14.37
N ALA A 246 7.69 -5.66 13.66
CA ALA A 246 7.23 -5.97 12.31
C ALA A 246 5.73 -6.29 12.27
N ALA A 247 5.22 -7.04 13.25
CA ALA A 247 3.78 -7.31 13.39
C ALA A 247 2.98 -6.02 13.59
N THR A 248 3.45 -5.11 14.46
CA THR A 248 2.82 -3.80 14.67
C THR A 248 2.88 -2.94 13.41
N THR A 249 4.02 -2.94 12.69
CA THR A 249 4.17 -2.24 11.42
C THR A 249 3.09 -2.65 10.40
N LEU A 250 2.81 -3.96 10.30
CA LEU A 250 1.79 -4.49 9.39
C LEU A 250 0.34 -4.20 9.84
N ASP A 251 0.16 -3.80 11.11
CA ASP A 251 -1.15 -3.45 11.65
C ASP A 251 -1.60 -2.00 11.35
N PHE A 252 -0.69 -1.12 10.93
CA PHE A 252 -1.03 0.29 10.64
C PHE A 252 -1.85 0.47 9.36
N GLU A 253 -1.89 -0.50 8.45
CA GLU A 253 -2.57 -0.41 7.13
C GLU A 253 -3.99 -1.00 7.17
N ARG A 254 -4.89 -0.51 8.02
CA ARG A 254 -6.18 -1.21 8.27
C ARG A 254 -7.42 -0.60 7.63
N SER A 255 -7.39 0.59 7.01
CA SER A 255 -8.57 1.16 6.38
C SER A 255 -8.49 1.09 4.86
N GLY A 256 -9.28 0.20 4.25
CA GLY A 256 -9.32 0.00 2.80
C GLY A 256 -10.22 0.96 2.02
N ILE A 257 -10.64 2.11 2.59
CA ILE A 257 -11.62 2.98 1.91
C ILE A 257 -11.13 3.51 0.57
N ALA A 258 -9.86 3.92 0.48
CA ALA A 258 -9.30 4.41 -0.78
C ALA A 258 -9.33 3.34 -1.87
N THR A 259 -9.04 2.08 -1.53
CA THR A 259 -9.12 0.93 -2.44
C THR A 259 -10.56 0.65 -2.85
N SER A 260 -11.50 0.70 -1.90
CA SER A 260 -12.92 0.54 -2.19
C SER A 260 -13.43 1.60 -3.17
N VAL A 261 -13.07 2.87 -2.97
CA VAL A 261 -13.40 3.94 -3.91
C VAL A 261 -12.74 3.71 -5.27
N ALA A 262 -11.49 3.26 -5.29
CA ALA A 262 -10.81 2.93 -6.54
C ALA A 262 -11.56 1.83 -7.32
N HIS A 263 -12.03 0.77 -6.64
CA HIS A 263 -12.83 -0.28 -7.28
C HIS A 263 -14.18 0.24 -7.79
N GLN A 264 -14.84 1.14 -7.05
CA GLN A 264 -16.06 1.79 -7.53
C GLN A 264 -15.81 2.66 -8.78
N LEU A 265 -14.69 3.37 -8.82
CA LEU A 265 -14.27 4.13 -10.01
C LEU A 265 -13.94 3.22 -11.19
N ILE A 266 -13.33 2.04 -10.96
CA ILE A 266 -13.14 1.04 -12.00
C ILE A 266 -14.48 0.57 -12.57
N VAL A 267 -15.44 0.25 -11.71
CA VAL A 267 -16.79 -0.13 -12.15
C VAL A 267 -17.42 0.96 -13.00
N GLN A 268 -17.26 2.23 -12.64
CA GLN A 268 -17.72 3.36 -13.44
C GLN A 268 -17.02 3.40 -14.81
N ASP A 269 -15.70 3.26 -14.86
CA ASP A 269 -14.92 3.23 -16.10
C ASP A 269 -15.35 2.06 -16.99
N LEU A 270 -15.56 0.85 -16.43
CA LEU A 270 -16.03 -0.32 -17.15
C LEU A 270 -17.45 -0.11 -17.70
N ARG A 271 -18.34 0.49 -16.91
CA ARG A 271 -19.69 0.85 -17.35
C ARG A 271 -19.66 1.85 -18.49
N GLN A 272 -18.82 2.87 -18.40
CA GLN A 272 -18.64 3.85 -19.45
C GLN A 272 -18.11 3.17 -20.72
N PHE A 273 -17.07 2.35 -20.63
CA PHE A 273 -16.53 1.60 -21.77
C PHE A 273 -17.59 0.71 -22.42
N ALA A 274 -18.39 -0.02 -21.62
CA ALA A 274 -19.45 -0.89 -22.12
C ALA A 274 -20.55 -0.13 -22.89
N ASN A 275 -20.85 1.12 -22.50
CA ASN A 275 -21.93 1.91 -23.06
C ASN A 275 -21.48 2.84 -24.19
N GLU A 276 -20.26 3.37 -24.14
CA GLU A 276 -19.81 4.45 -25.04
C GLU A 276 -18.83 3.93 -26.12
N SER A 277 -17.95 2.97 -25.79
CA SER A 277 -17.02 2.45 -26.80
C SER A 277 -17.73 1.55 -27.82
N ARG A 278 -17.26 1.60 -29.07
CA ARG A 278 -17.74 0.70 -30.13
C ARG A 278 -17.52 -0.77 -29.77
N VAL A 279 -16.35 -1.09 -29.21
CA VAL A 279 -15.96 -2.45 -28.83
C VAL A 279 -16.81 -2.94 -27.65
N GLY A 280 -16.95 -2.17 -26.59
CA GLY A 280 -17.73 -2.54 -25.42
C GLY A 280 -19.18 -2.79 -25.74
N ARG A 281 -19.84 -1.88 -26.51
CA ARG A 281 -21.22 -2.07 -26.96
C ARG A 281 -21.39 -3.35 -27.79
N ALA A 282 -20.48 -3.60 -28.74
CA ALA A 282 -20.58 -4.78 -29.59
C ALA A 282 -20.42 -6.08 -28.77
N ASN A 283 -19.50 -6.11 -27.82
CA ASN A 283 -19.29 -7.29 -26.98
C ASN A 283 -20.47 -7.54 -26.02
N VAL A 284 -21.02 -6.50 -25.42
CA VAL A 284 -22.23 -6.60 -24.56
C VAL A 284 -23.46 -7.04 -25.37
N GLN A 285 -23.59 -6.63 -26.65
CA GLN A 285 -24.67 -7.11 -27.52
C GLN A 285 -24.52 -8.59 -27.89
N ARG A 286 -23.28 -9.03 -28.15
CA ARG A 286 -22.98 -10.44 -28.47
C ARG A 286 -23.13 -11.36 -27.26
N ASN A 287 -22.76 -10.87 -26.08
CA ASN A 287 -22.81 -11.61 -24.82
C ASN A 287 -23.51 -10.79 -23.72
N PRO A 288 -24.85 -10.89 -23.60
CA PRO A 288 -25.62 -10.16 -22.58
C PRO A 288 -25.23 -10.52 -21.14
N ALA A 289 -24.59 -11.67 -20.88
CA ALA A 289 -24.12 -12.06 -19.56
C ALA A 289 -23.06 -11.08 -18.99
N LEU A 290 -22.35 -10.35 -19.85
CA LEU A 290 -21.43 -9.29 -19.42
C LEU A 290 -22.10 -8.17 -18.63
N ARG A 291 -23.41 -7.93 -18.87
CA ARG A 291 -24.19 -6.98 -18.05
C ARG A 291 -24.39 -7.48 -16.62
N VAL A 292 -24.65 -8.77 -16.47
CA VAL A 292 -24.81 -9.41 -15.17
C VAL A 292 -23.48 -9.40 -14.43
N GLU A 293 -22.40 -9.79 -15.10
CA GLU A 293 -21.05 -9.77 -14.55
C GLU A 293 -20.67 -8.37 -14.06
N LEU A 294 -20.92 -7.33 -14.85
CA LEU A 294 -20.65 -5.94 -14.46
C LEU A 294 -21.53 -5.50 -13.26
N ALA A 295 -22.78 -5.92 -13.22
CA ALA A 295 -23.68 -5.63 -12.09
C ALA A 295 -23.19 -6.30 -10.79
N GLU A 296 -22.72 -7.54 -10.87
CA GLU A 296 -22.09 -8.24 -9.73
C GLU A 296 -20.87 -7.48 -9.23
N ARG A 297 -19.98 -7.03 -10.13
CA ARG A 297 -18.80 -6.20 -9.73
C ARG A 297 -19.23 -4.91 -9.05
N ALA A 298 -20.29 -4.29 -9.51
CA ALA A 298 -20.83 -3.08 -8.88
C ALA A 298 -21.34 -3.35 -7.46
N ILE A 299 -22.04 -4.46 -7.25
CA ILE A 299 -22.51 -4.88 -5.91
C ILE A 299 -21.31 -5.18 -5.01
N GLU A 300 -20.31 -5.93 -5.50
CA GLU A 300 -19.13 -6.28 -4.72
C GLU A 300 -18.32 -5.04 -4.30
N ALA A 301 -18.15 -4.06 -5.18
CA ALA A 301 -17.47 -2.81 -4.84
C ALA A 301 -18.22 -1.99 -3.78
N GLN A 302 -19.57 -2.04 -3.78
CA GLN A 302 -20.36 -1.42 -2.70
C GLN A 302 -20.21 -2.18 -1.38
N VAL A 303 -20.22 -3.51 -1.40
CA VAL A 303 -20.01 -4.33 -0.20
C VAL A 303 -18.66 -4.06 0.42
N GLU A 304 -17.60 -3.90 -0.39
CA GLU A 304 -16.27 -3.52 0.09
C GLU A 304 -16.28 -2.18 0.85
N GLY A 305 -17.01 -1.19 0.33
CA GLY A 305 -17.24 0.08 1.02
C GLY A 305 -17.86 -0.11 2.40
N LEU A 306 -18.90 -0.96 2.49
CA LEU A 306 -19.56 -1.26 3.76
C LEU A 306 -18.62 -1.97 4.75
N ILE A 307 -17.73 -2.84 4.29
CA ILE A 307 -16.69 -3.46 5.13
C ILE A 307 -15.76 -2.38 5.69
N SER A 308 -15.33 -1.43 4.87
CA SER A 308 -14.48 -0.30 5.29
C SER A 308 -15.19 0.57 6.34
N TYR A 309 -16.47 0.91 6.14
CA TYR A 309 -17.27 1.65 7.14
C TYR A 309 -17.40 0.89 8.47
N ARG A 310 -17.55 -0.43 8.43
CA ARG A 310 -17.57 -1.27 9.64
C ARG A 310 -16.27 -1.17 10.41
N ILE A 311 -15.11 -1.26 9.74
CA ILE A 311 -13.79 -1.15 10.36
C ILE A 311 -13.64 0.20 11.07
N ILE A 312 -13.96 1.30 10.39
CA ILE A 312 -13.91 2.65 10.97
C ILE A 312 -14.84 2.77 12.18
N SER A 313 -16.06 2.26 12.09
CA SER A 313 -17.00 2.26 13.20
C SER A 313 -16.49 1.52 14.44
N MET A 314 -15.71 0.43 14.26
CA MET A 314 -15.05 -0.29 15.35
C MET A 314 -13.89 0.54 15.92
N GLN A 315 -13.03 1.09 15.08
CA GLN A 315 -11.91 1.92 15.51
C GLN A 315 -12.35 3.16 16.29
N ASN A 316 -13.44 3.81 15.89
CA ASN A 316 -14.04 4.94 16.62
C ASN A 316 -14.55 4.56 18.02
N ARG A 317 -14.86 3.29 18.27
CA ARG A 317 -15.19 2.78 19.59
C ARG A 317 -13.98 2.28 20.39
N GLY A 318 -12.76 2.47 19.86
CA GLY A 318 -11.52 1.96 20.47
C GLY A 318 -11.31 0.45 20.31
N GLU A 319 -12.10 -0.22 19.44
CA GLU A 319 -11.95 -1.64 19.16
C GLU A 319 -10.85 -1.87 18.11
N ILE A 320 -10.12 -2.98 18.23
CA ILE A 320 -9.10 -3.38 17.25
C ILE A 320 -9.72 -4.33 16.21
N PRO A 321 -9.92 -3.91 14.96
CA PRO A 321 -10.56 -4.71 13.92
C PRO A 321 -9.58 -5.77 13.34
N ASN A 322 -9.27 -6.82 14.07
CA ASN A 322 -8.29 -7.82 13.69
C ASN A 322 -8.77 -8.72 12.53
N LYS A 323 -9.86 -9.48 12.77
CA LYS A 323 -10.45 -10.36 11.75
C LYS A 323 -11.12 -9.57 10.63
N GLU A 324 -11.70 -8.41 10.95
CA GLU A 324 -12.35 -7.53 9.98
C GLU A 324 -11.35 -6.98 8.97
N SER A 325 -10.14 -6.64 9.38
CA SER A 325 -9.05 -6.22 8.48
C SER A 325 -8.63 -7.36 7.55
N SER A 326 -8.56 -8.59 8.06
CA SER A 326 -8.29 -9.78 7.23
C SER A 326 -9.42 -10.05 6.23
N ILE A 327 -10.68 -9.87 6.62
CA ILE A 327 -11.85 -9.97 5.73
C ILE A 327 -11.75 -8.89 4.64
N ALA A 328 -11.47 -7.64 5.00
CA ALA A 328 -11.34 -6.54 4.05
C ALA A 328 -10.23 -6.81 3.03
N LYS A 329 -9.03 -7.21 3.50
CA LYS A 329 -7.90 -7.53 2.61
C LYS A 329 -8.21 -8.69 1.68
N LEU A 330 -8.78 -9.78 2.19
CA LEU A 330 -9.15 -10.93 1.38
C LEU A 330 -10.18 -10.54 0.30
N TYR A 331 -11.23 -9.84 0.70
CA TYR A 331 -12.31 -9.43 -0.18
C TYR A 331 -11.81 -8.48 -1.28
N SER A 332 -11.06 -7.45 -0.88
CA SER A 332 -10.49 -6.44 -1.78
C SER A 332 -9.57 -7.06 -2.82
N SER A 333 -8.59 -7.86 -2.37
CA SER A 333 -7.60 -8.44 -3.28
C SER A 333 -8.20 -9.44 -4.28
N GLU A 334 -9.22 -10.19 -3.90
CA GLU A 334 -9.92 -11.09 -4.81
C GLU A 334 -10.90 -10.34 -5.73
N LEU A 335 -11.49 -9.23 -5.26
CA LEU A 335 -12.31 -8.37 -6.09
C LEU A 335 -11.47 -7.68 -7.18
N ASP A 336 -10.25 -7.27 -6.86
CA ASP A 336 -9.31 -6.68 -7.81
C ASP A 336 -9.09 -7.60 -9.03
N VAL A 337 -8.87 -8.90 -8.78
CA VAL A 337 -8.74 -9.91 -9.84
C VAL A 337 -10.05 -10.05 -10.63
N ARG A 338 -11.19 -10.13 -9.97
CA ARG A 338 -12.50 -10.27 -10.65
C ARG A 338 -12.83 -9.05 -11.51
N LEU A 339 -12.54 -7.84 -11.04
CA LEU A 339 -12.69 -6.60 -11.82
C LEU A 339 -11.81 -6.62 -13.05
N ALA A 340 -10.56 -7.04 -12.90
CA ALA A 340 -9.61 -7.13 -14.00
C ALA A 340 -10.06 -8.15 -15.06
N VAL A 341 -10.55 -9.33 -14.65
CA VAL A 341 -11.14 -10.33 -15.55
C VAL A 341 -12.36 -9.77 -16.28
N THR A 342 -13.26 -9.08 -15.56
CA THR A 342 -14.43 -8.44 -16.20
C THR A 342 -14.01 -7.39 -17.23
N ALA A 343 -12.96 -6.61 -16.96
CA ALA A 343 -12.40 -5.65 -17.92
C ALA A 343 -11.92 -6.34 -19.21
N MET A 344 -11.21 -7.47 -19.06
CA MET A 344 -10.74 -8.28 -20.20
C MET A 344 -11.91 -8.84 -21.01
N HIS A 345 -12.94 -9.35 -20.36
CA HIS A 345 -14.14 -9.87 -21.02
C HIS A 345 -14.89 -8.78 -21.80
N LEU A 346 -15.05 -7.59 -21.23
CA LEU A 346 -15.69 -6.44 -21.88
C LEU A 346 -14.92 -5.97 -23.12
N ALA A 347 -13.59 -5.99 -23.07
CA ALA A 347 -12.75 -5.60 -24.20
C ALA A 347 -12.61 -6.71 -25.25
N GLY A 348 -12.81 -7.98 -24.90
CA GLY A 348 -12.65 -9.12 -25.81
C GLY A 348 -11.23 -9.18 -26.40
N LEU A 349 -11.06 -9.37 -27.70
CA LEU A 349 -9.75 -9.45 -28.33
C LEU A 349 -8.92 -8.16 -28.20
N HIS A 350 -9.55 -7.01 -28.10
CA HIS A 350 -8.85 -5.74 -27.88
C HIS A 350 -8.15 -5.67 -26.52
N SER A 351 -8.48 -6.56 -25.59
CA SER A 351 -7.78 -6.68 -24.30
C SER A 351 -6.38 -7.29 -24.40
N GLN A 352 -6.00 -7.82 -25.57
CA GLN A 352 -4.65 -8.36 -25.80
C GLN A 352 -3.62 -7.27 -26.14
N ILE A 353 -4.08 -6.05 -26.44
CA ILE A 353 -3.23 -4.94 -26.85
C ILE A 353 -2.80 -4.17 -25.60
N VAL A 354 -1.52 -4.30 -25.23
CA VAL A 354 -0.93 -3.67 -24.02
C VAL A 354 -0.48 -2.24 -24.28
N ASP A 355 -0.08 -1.96 -25.53
CA ASP A 355 0.42 -0.64 -25.93
C ASP A 355 -0.71 0.39 -25.99
N ARG A 356 -0.35 1.67 -25.86
CA ARG A 356 -1.27 2.80 -26.00
C ARG A 356 -1.50 3.07 -27.49
N ASP A 357 -2.30 2.21 -28.11
CA ASP A 357 -2.73 2.30 -29.49
C ASP A 357 -4.21 2.67 -29.54
N ASP A 358 -4.67 3.24 -30.66
CA ASP A 358 -6.07 3.58 -30.91
C ASP A 358 -7.00 2.36 -30.87
N GLU A 359 -6.49 1.17 -31.16
CA GLU A 359 -7.22 -0.09 -31.08
C GLU A 359 -7.23 -0.72 -29.68
N SER A 360 -6.38 -0.23 -28.77
CA SER A 360 -6.30 -0.76 -27.41
C SER A 360 -7.49 -0.34 -26.56
N ALA A 361 -8.00 -1.28 -25.76
CA ALA A 361 -9.07 -0.98 -24.82
C ALA A 361 -8.56 -0.05 -23.73
N MET A 362 -9.13 1.16 -23.66
CA MET A 362 -8.75 2.18 -22.65
C MET A 362 -7.24 2.48 -22.64
N GLY A 363 -6.60 2.54 -23.81
CA GLY A 363 -5.16 2.80 -23.91
C GLY A 363 -4.27 1.73 -23.28
N GLY A 364 -4.63 0.45 -23.44
CA GLY A 364 -3.90 -0.69 -22.88
C GLY A 364 -4.06 -0.86 -21.37
N ARG A 365 -4.99 -0.14 -20.75
CA ARG A 365 -5.20 -0.16 -19.28
C ARG A 365 -5.72 -1.52 -18.80
N PHE A 366 -6.64 -2.16 -19.53
CA PHE A 366 -7.26 -3.41 -19.09
C PHE A 366 -6.27 -4.59 -18.99
N PRO A 367 -5.44 -4.89 -20.02
CA PRO A 367 -4.44 -5.94 -19.89
C PRO A 367 -3.39 -5.63 -18.81
N ARG A 368 -2.99 -4.37 -18.65
CA ARG A 368 -2.08 -3.97 -17.57
C ARG A 368 -2.70 -4.21 -16.19
N PHE A 369 -3.97 -3.86 -16.02
CA PHE A 369 -4.70 -4.12 -14.79
C PHE A 369 -4.79 -5.63 -14.51
N TYR A 370 -5.11 -6.45 -15.52
CA TYR A 370 -5.17 -7.90 -15.37
C TYR A 370 -3.83 -8.48 -14.90
N MET A 371 -2.73 -8.12 -15.56
CA MET A 371 -1.39 -8.58 -15.17
C MET A 371 -1.03 -8.12 -13.75
N HIS A 372 -1.34 -6.88 -13.37
CA HIS A 372 -1.06 -6.35 -12.03
C HIS A 372 -1.89 -7.06 -10.96
N SER A 373 -3.19 -7.28 -11.20
CA SER A 373 -4.13 -7.83 -10.21
C SER A 373 -3.74 -9.22 -9.72
N THR A 374 -2.93 -9.98 -10.48
CA THR A 374 -2.43 -11.30 -10.08
C THR A 374 -1.59 -11.27 -8.80
N THR A 375 -0.99 -10.12 -8.47
CA THR A 375 -0.18 -9.94 -7.26
C THR A 375 -1.03 -9.58 -6.03
N SER A 376 -2.24 -9.06 -6.22
CA SER A 376 -3.11 -8.57 -5.15
C SER A 376 -3.46 -9.64 -4.11
N PRO A 377 -3.77 -10.90 -4.48
CA PRO A 377 -4.01 -11.98 -3.51
C PRO A 377 -2.75 -12.49 -2.80
N ILE A 378 -1.55 -12.03 -3.18
CA ILE A 378 -0.26 -12.51 -2.67
C ILE A 378 0.37 -11.52 -1.69
N GLY A 379 0.53 -10.26 -2.10
CA GLY A 379 1.17 -9.21 -1.29
C GLY A 379 0.38 -8.87 -0.02
N GLY A 380 1.07 -8.42 1.04
CA GLY A 380 0.42 -8.03 2.30
C GLY A 380 -0.25 -9.20 3.06
N GLY A 381 0.26 -10.42 2.91
CA GLY A 381 -0.33 -11.68 3.40
C GLY A 381 -1.32 -12.28 2.41
N THR A 382 -1.00 -13.52 1.97
CA THR A 382 -1.77 -14.20 0.92
C THR A 382 -3.24 -14.41 1.31
N SER A 383 -4.10 -14.65 0.32
CA SER A 383 -5.51 -15.04 0.55
C SER A 383 -5.62 -16.21 1.54
N GLU A 384 -4.71 -17.19 1.49
CA GLU A 384 -4.65 -18.33 2.40
C GLU A 384 -4.31 -17.89 3.83
N ILE A 385 -3.33 -17.00 4.00
CA ILE A 385 -2.98 -16.43 5.32
C ILE A 385 -4.16 -15.65 5.89
N GLN A 386 -4.86 -14.83 5.08
CA GLN A 386 -6.04 -14.11 5.54
C GLN A 386 -7.17 -15.07 5.96
N ARG A 387 -7.42 -16.13 5.20
CA ARG A 387 -8.37 -17.19 5.57
C ARG A 387 -8.00 -17.88 6.87
N ASN A 388 -6.71 -18.17 7.09
CA ASN A 388 -6.23 -18.75 8.35
C ASN A 388 -6.44 -17.81 9.54
N ILE A 389 -6.22 -16.51 9.37
CA ILE A 389 -6.48 -15.50 10.43
C ILE A 389 -7.98 -15.45 10.73
N ILE A 390 -8.83 -15.40 9.71
CA ILE A 390 -10.29 -15.39 9.86
C ILE A 390 -10.76 -16.66 10.57
N ALA A 391 -10.26 -17.82 10.16
CA ALA A 391 -10.62 -19.11 10.76
C ALA A 391 -10.22 -19.18 12.25
N THR A 392 -8.99 -18.82 12.58
CA THR A 392 -8.46 -18.98 13.94
C THR A 392 -8.89 -17.86 14.89
N ARG A 393 -8.80 -16.60 14.46
CA ARG A 393 -9.14 -15.43 15.30
C ARG A 393 -10.60 -15.00 15.17
N GLY A 394 -11.21 -15.25 14.01
CA GLY A 394 -12.60 -14.88 13.74
C GLY A 394 -13.60 -15.94 14.20
N LEU A 395 -13.34 -17.21 13.88
CA LEU A 395 -14.23 -18.33 14.12
C LEU A 395 -13.77 -19.22 15.28
N ALA A 396 -12.63 -18.91 15.91
CA ALA A 396 -12.01 -19.70 16.99
C ALA A 396 -11.76 -21.18 16.61
N LEU A 397 -11.53 -21.45 15.32
CA LEU A 397 -11.20 -22.80 14.87
C LEU A 397 -9.77 -23.18 15.31
N PRO A 398 -9.49 -24.47 15.57
CA PRO A 398 -8.15 -24.91 15.98
C PRO A 398 -7.13 -24.64 14.86
N ARG A 399 -5.89 -24.37 15.26
CA ARG A 399 -4.76 -24.37 14.33
C ARG A 399 -4.40 -25.83 14.01
N ALA A 400 -4.21 -26.11 12.72
CA ALA A 400 -3.69 -27.39 12.27
C ALA A 400 -2.23 -27.55 12.66
#